data_14fc148d712b304545b0e84aff0e2a80
#
_entry.id   14fc148d712b304545b0e84aff0e2a80
#
_cell.length_a   1.000
_cell.length_b   1.000
_cell.length_c   1.000
_cell.angle_alpha   90.00
_cell.angle_beta   90.00
_cell.angle_gamma   90.00
#
_symmetry.space_group_name_H-M   'P 1'
#
loop_
_entity.id
_entity.type
_entity.pdbx_description
1 polymer ?
#
loop_
_entity_poly.entity_id
_entity_poly.type
_entity_poly.pdbx_seq_one_letter_code
_entity_poly.pdbx_strand_id
1 'polypeptide(L)'
;VTGNSAKGDAIKMNENLIVSLKDIVVDFDGQKVLDGLSLDIHDKEFVTFLGPSGCGKTTTLRVIAGFVTPKSGNVFFDGKDIANMPPYKRPVNTVFQKYALFPHLNVFENVAFGLRLKKMTEDEIRPKVLEMLETVGLKGFERRSIYQLSGGQQQRVAIARSLVNQPRVLLLDEPLGALDLKLRKEMQLELKRLQREMNITFVYVTHDQEEALTMSDTVVVMSGGKIQQIGSPQDIYNEPKNAFVARFIGDSNIVDGVMLRDFFVNF
;
A
#
# COMPACT_ATOMS: atom_id res chain seq x y z
N VAL A 1 -37.60 -26.57 30.14
CA VAL A 1 -36.69 -27.06 29.11
C VAL A 1 -36.77 -26.11 27.92
N THR A 2 -35.91 -25.13 27.88
CA THR A 2 -35.80 -24.24 26.71
C THR A 2 -34.32 -24.07 26.45
N GLY A 3 -33.85 -24.73 25.38
CA GLY A 3 -32.53 -24.60 24.86
C GLY A 3 -32.33 -23.23 24.21
N ASN A 4 -31.36 -22.48 24.69
CA ASN A 4 -30.93 -21.23 24.11
C ASN A 4 -29.80 -21.53 23.11
N SER A 5 -30.13 -21.57 21.84
CA SER A 5 -29.16 -21.72 20.74
C SER A 5 -28.60 -20.34 20.42
N ALA A 6 -27.38 -20.09 20.86
CA ALA A 6 -26.59 -18.95 20.40
C ALA A 6 -26.32 -19.14 18.90
N LYS A 7 -27.10 -18.45 18.05
CA LYS A 7 -26.77 -18.24 16.65
C LYS A 7 -25.62 -17.24 16.60
N GLY A 8 -24.42 -17.73 16.23
CA GLY A 8 -23.30 -16.88 15.90
C GLY A 8 -23.71 -15.98 14.73
N ASP A 9 -23.59 -14.68 14.92
CA ASP A 9 -23.71 -13.68 13.86
C ASP A 9 -22.60 -13.95 12.85
N ALA A 10 -22.94 -14.63 11.76
CA ALA A 10 -22.11 -14.70 10.57
C ALA A 10 -22.10 -13.28 10.00
N ILE A 11 -20.98 -12.57 10.20
CA ILE A 11 -20.70 -11.30 9.54
C ILE A 11 -20.87 -11.57 8.04
N LYS A 12 -21.86 -10.90 7.43
CA LYS A 12 -22.02 -10.88 5.97
C LYS A 12 -20.69 -10.34 5.41
N MET A 13 -19.84 -11.24 4.91
CA MET A 13 -18.61 -10.88 4.24
C MET A 13 -19.00 -10.07 3.00
N ASN A 14 -18.58 -8.81 2.97
CA ASN A 14 -18.72 -7.95 1.80
C ASN A 14 -17.90 -8.63 0.68
N GLU A 15 -18.55 -8.99 -0.43
CA GLU A 15 -18.06 -9.93 -1.45
C GLU A 15 -16.76 -9.50 -2.16
N ASN A 16 -16.06 -8.44 -1.70
CA ASN A 16 -14.90 -7.88 -2.39
C ASN A 16 -13.77 -7.40 -1.46
N LEU A 17 -13.73 -7.82 -0.18
CA LEU A 17 -12.64 -7.43 0.74
C LEU A 17 -11.43 -8.35 0.58
N ILE A 18 -10.26 -7.75 0.30
CA ILE A 18 -9.00 -8.50 0.19
C ILE A 18 -8.16 -8.42 1.47
N VAL A 19 -8.07 -7.25 2.09
CA VAL A 19 -7.38 -7.04 3.37
C VAL A 19 -8.31 -6.31 4.33
N SER A 20 -8.38 -6.77 5.58
CA SER A 20 -9.10 -6.10 6.64
C SER A 20 -8.25 -6.04 7.91
N LEU A 21 -8.08 -4.84 8.43
CA LEU A 21 -7.44 -4.57 9.70
C LEU A 21 -8.52 -4.23 10.71
N LYS A 22 -8.50 -4.86 11.89
CA LYS A 22 -9.50 -4.63 12.94
C LYS A 22 -8.78 -4.31 14.26
N ASP A 23 -9.00 -3.10 14.75
CA ASP A 23 -8.53 -2.58 16.04
C ASP A 23 -7.03 -2.79 16.28
N ILE A 24 -6.22 -2.55 15.25
CA ILE A 24 -4.77 -2.74 15.27
C ILE A 24 -4.11 -1.74 16.22
N VAL A 25 -3.42 -2.26 17.21
CA VAL A 25 -2.55 -1.50 18.11
C VAL A 25 -1.11 -1.95 17.92
N VAL A 26 -0.21 -1.02 17.67
CA VAL A 26 1.23 -1.24 17.63
C VAL A 26 1.90 -0.30 18.60
N ASP A 27 2.75 -0.84 19.44
CA ASP A 27 3.50 -0.14 20.47
C ASP A 27 4.97 -0.54 20.39
N PHE A 28 5.86 0.43 20.36
CA PHE A 28 7.30 0.21 20.47
C PHE A 28 7.81 0.91 21.74
N ASP A 29 8.28 0.14 22.68
CA ASP A 29 8.87 0.62 23.95
C ASP A 29 7.96 1.60 24.71
N GLY A 30 6.65 1.35 24.73
CA GLY A 30 5.65 2.18 25.39
C GLY A 30 5.13 3.35 24.55
N GLN A 31 5.67 3.57 23.36
CA GLN A 31 5.16 4.57 22.42
C GLN A 31 4.17 3.93 21.45
N LYS A 32 2.91 4.29 21.55
CA LYS A 32 1.89 3.85 20.59
C LYS A 32 2.11 4.50 19.23
N VAL A 33 2.34 3.66 18.21
CA VAL A 33 2.47 4.08 16.81
C VAL A 33 1.18 3.90 16.04
N LEU A 34 0.40 2.86 16.36
CA LEU A 34 -0.97 2.68 15.89
C LEU A 34 -1.88 2.48 17.10
N ASP A 35 -3.03 3.14 17.13
CA ASP A 35 -3.95 3.17 18.27
C ASP A 35 -5.39 2.83 17.81
N GLY A 36 -5.70 1.53 17.74
CA GLY A 36 -7.03 1.02 17.35
C GLY A 36 -7.36 1.24 15.88
N LEU A 37 -6.39 1.07 14.97
CA LEU A 37 -6.60 1.29 13.54
C LEU A 37 -7.45 0.17 12.94
N SER A 38 -8.58 0.54 12.33
CA SER A 38 -9.44 -0.36 11.54
C SER A 38 -9.56 0.16 10.12
N LEU A 39 -9.38 -0.73 9.13
CA LEU A 39 -9.38 -0.40 7.71
C LEU A 39 -9.75 -1.62 6.88
N ASP A 40 -10.65 -1.44 5.94
CA ASP A 40 -11.01 -2.43 4.93
C ASP A 40 -10.46 -1.99 3.56
N ILE A 41 -9.81 -2.91 2.82
CA ILE A 41 -9.24 -2.70 1.49
C ILE A 41 -9.93 -3.67 0.53
N HIS A 42 -10.44 -3.14 -0.58
CA HIS A 42 -11.14 -3.94 -1.57
C HIS A 42 -10.18 -4.57 -2.59
N ASP A 43 -10.61 -5.68 -3.20
CA ASP A 43 -9.83 -6.35 -4.24
C ASP A 43 -9.71 -5.45 -5.49
N LYS A 44 -8.51 -5.42 -6.08
CA LYS A 44 -8.18 -4.65 -7.30
C LYS A 44 -8.23 -3.13 -7.14
N GLU A 45 -8.21 -2.63 -5.93
CA GLU A 45 -8.22 -1.22 -5.59
C GLU A 45 -6.79 -0.67 -5.50
N PHE A 46 -6.61 0.60 -5.87
CA PHE A 46 -5.41 1.37 -5.59
C PHE A 46 -5.65 2.22 -4.34
N VAL A 47 -5.17 1.75 -3.19
CA VAL A 47 -5.33 2.43 -1.90
C VAL A 47 -4.05 3.14 -1.52
N THR A 48 -4.14 4.41 -1.16
CA THR A 48 -2.98 5.19 -0.69
C THR A 48 -3.11 5.60 0.78
N PHE A 49 -2.08 5.28 1.57
CA PHE A 49 -1.90 5.83 2.91
C PHE A 49 -1.14 7.13 2.81
N LEU A 50 -1.80 8.23 3.16
CA LEU A 50 -1.29 9.58 3.06
C LEU A 50 -1.21 10.22 4.46
N GLY A 51 -0.16 10.98 4.75
CA GLY A 51 -0.01 11.69 6.02
C GLY A 51 1.42 12.13 6.29
N PRO A 52 1.66 12.90 7.34
CA PRO A 52 3.00 13.37 7.72
C PRO A 52 3.92 12.22 8.12
N SER A 53 5.23 12.51 8.18
CA SER A 53 6.22 11.53 8.63
C SER A 53 5.92 11.09 10.08
N GLY A 54 6.11 9.79 10.35
CA GLY A 54 5.89 9.22 11.69
C GLY A 54 4.43 8.98 12.09
N CYS A 55 3.43 9.22 11.21
CA CYS A 55 2.02 9.02 11.57
C CYS A 55 1.54 7.55 11.50
N GLY A 56 2.42 6.58 11.19
CA GLY A 56 2.09 5.16 11.23
C GLY A 56 1.88 4.48 9.86
N LYS A 57 1.99 5.16 8.72
CA LYS A 57 1.77 4.58 7.36
C LYS A 57 2.62 3.33 7.08
N THR A 58 3.95 3.49 7.13
CA THR A 58 4.88 2.37 6.95
C THR A 58 4.68 1.26 7.98
N THR A 59 4.32 1.61 9.22
CA THR A 59 4.00 0.62 10.26
C THR A 59 2.74 -0.17 9.89
N THR A 60 1.69 0.48 9.42
CA THR A 60 0.47 -0.19 8.92
C THR A 60 0.79 -1.13 7.76
N LEU A 61 1.58 -0.67 6.78
CA LEU A 61 2.03 -1.51 5.67
C LEU A 61 2.83 -2.71 6.16
N ARG A 62 3.74 -2.52 7.14
CA ARG A 62 4.53 -3.61 7.73
C ARG A 62 3.68 -4.60 8.54
N VAL A 63 2.59 -4.15 9.16
CA VAL A 63 1.60 -5.04 9.81
C VAL A 63 0.93 -5.92 8.76
N ILE A 64 0.48 -5.36 7.63
CA ILE A 64 -0.10 -6.14 6.51
C ILE A 64 0.91 -7.13 5.96
N ALA A 65 2.16 -6.72 5.77
CA ALA A 65 3.25 -7.56 5.27
C ALA A 65 3.70 -8.65 6.27
N GLY A 66 3.38 -8.51 7.57
CA GLY A 66 3.81 -9.43 8.63
C GLY A 66 5.21 -9.18 9.19
N PHE A 67 5.82 -8.02 8.86
CA PHE A 67 7.10 -7.61 9.45
C PHE A 67 6.95 -7.00 10.86
N VAL A 68 5.73 -6.59 11.21
CA VAL A 68 5.37 -6.10 12.54
C VAL A 68 4.14 -6.89 13.00
N THR A 69 4.26 -7.53 14.16
CA THR A 69 3.13 -8.19 14.82
C THR A 69 2.41 -7.15 15.69
N PRO A 70 1.11 -6.93 15.51
CA PRO A 70 0.38 -5.98 16.34
C PRO A 70 0.30 -6.49 17.79
N LYS A 71 0.25 -5.57 18.75
CA LYS A 71 0.06 -5.87 20.18
C LYS A 71 -1.37 -6.39 20.45
N SER A 72 -2.34 -5.86 19.70
CA SER A 72 -3.73 -6.32 19.68
C SER A 72 -4.36 -6.01 18.32
N GLY A 73 -5.52 -6.64 18.08
CA GLY A 73 -6.25 -6.54 16.83
C GLY A 73 -5.94 -7.70 15.88
N ASN A 74 -6.66 -7.76 14.76
CA ASN A 74 -6.58 -8.85 13.81
C ASN A 74 -6.30 -8.33 12.40
N VAL A 75 -5.58 -9.13 11.62
CA VAL A 75 -5.27 -8.88 10.22
C VAL A 75 -5.86 -10.00 9.39
N PHE A 76 -6.83 -9.66 8.55
CA PHE A 76 -7.48 -10.64 7.69
C PHE A 76 -7.02 -10.44 6.24
N PHE A 77 -6.81 -11.56 5.56
CA PHE A 77 -6.61 -11.63 4.11
C PHE A 77 -7.61 -12.59 3.52
N ASP A 78 -8.46 -12.13 2.62
CA ASP A 78 -9.53 -12.94 2.01
C ASP A 78 -10.35 -13.68 3.08
N GLY A 79 -10.73 -12.95 4.15
CA GLY A 79 -11.48 -13.45 5.30
C GLY A 79 -10.75 -14.37 6.27
N LYS A 80 -9.47 -14.71 6.00
CA LYS A 80 -8.65 -15.55 6.89
C LYS A 80 -7.75 -14.69 7.76
N ASP A 81 -7.71 -14.95 9.06
CA ASP A 81 -6.78 -14.28 9.97
C ASP A 81 -5.34 -14.69 9.65
N ILE A 82 -4.51 -13.69 9.35
CA ILE A 82 -3.09 -13.86 9.04
C ILE A 82 -2.18 -13.13 10.05
N ALA A 83 -2.70 -12.65 11.19
CA ALA A 83 -1.94 -11.85 12.15
C ALA A 83 -0.63 -12.56 12.58
N ASN A 84 -0.70 -13.87 12.83
CA ASN A 84 0.43 -14.70 13.24
C ASN A 84 1.16 -15.39 12.06
N MET A 85 0.76 -15.12 10.81
CA MET A 85 1.40 -15.72 9.64
C MET A 85 2.72 -15.00 9.34
N PRO A 86 3.86 -15.71 9.22
CA PRO A 86 5.14 -15.09 8.91
C PRO A 86 5.14 -14.46 7.52
N PRO A 87 5.96 -13.41 7.26
CA PRO A 87 5.95 -12.64 6.01
C PRO A 87 6.03 -13.49 4.74
N TYR A 88 6.91 -14.49 4.73
CA TYR A 88 7.15 -15.33 3.54
C TYR A 88 5.99 -16.27 3.16
N LYS A 89 4.99 -16.42 4.05
CA LYS A 89 3.76 -17.20 3.77
C LYS A 89 2.57 -16.33 3.39
N ARG A 90 2.66 -15.02 3.58
CA ARG A 90 1.57 -14.11 3.25
C ARG A 90 1.44 -13.94 1.74
N PRO A 91 0.21 -13.88 1.19
CA PRO A 91 -0.02 -13.73 -0.24
C PRO A 91 0.12 -12.27 -0.71
N VAL A 92 1.10 -11.56 -0.16
CA VAL A 92 1.43 -10.17 -0.47
C VAL A 92 2.91 -10.06 -0.81
N ASN A 93 3.27 -9.12 -1.68
CA ASN A 93 4.67 -8.76 -1.94
C ASN A 93 4.91 -7.30 -1.60
N THR A 94 6.14 -6.96 -1.24
CA THR A 94 6.52 -5.61 -0.82
C THR A 94 7.66 -5.06 -1.67
N VAL A 95 7.50 -3.83 -2.15
CA VAL A 95 8.57 -3.00 -2.70
C VAL A 95 8.96 -1.98 -1.63
N PHE A 96 10.20 -2.02 -1.18
CA PHE A 96 10.74 -1.15 -0.14
C PHE A 96 11.23 0.18 -0.73
N GLN A 97 11.28 1.22 0.08
CA GLN A 97 11.76 2.56 -0.29
C GLN A 97 13.14 2.57 -0.97
N LYS A 98 14.06 1.71 -0.55
CA LYS A 98 15.40 1.55 -1.14
C LYS A 98 15.48 0.39 -2.16
N TYR A 99 14.30 -0.05 -2.68
CA TYR A 99 14.14 -1.14 -3.67
C TYR A 99 14.64 -2.51 -3.20
N ALA A 100 15.60 -2.60 -2.28
CA ALA A 100 16.19 -3.82 -1.71
C ALA A 100 16.59 -4.86 -2.80
N LEU A 101 17.17 -4.39 -3.92
CA LEU A 101 17.69 -5.26 -4.97
C LEU A 101 18.92 -6.01 -4.47
N PHE A 102 19.10 -7.22 -4.98
CA PHE A 102 20.30 -8.04 -4.68
C PHE A 102 21.46 -7.54 -5.54
N PRO A 103 22.46 -6.88 -4.95
CA PRO A 103 23.51 -6.19 -5.71
C PRO A 103 24.46 -7.14 -6.45
N HIS A 104 24.58 -8.37 -5.99
CA HIS A 104 25.42 -9.43 -6.58
C HIS A 104 24.71 -10.19 -7.70
N LEU A 105 23.41 -9.93 -7.94
CA LEU A 105 22.61 -10.52 -9.00
C LEU A 105 22.36 -9.51 -10.12
N ASN A 106 22.31 -9.99 -11.37
CA ASN A 106 21.89 -9.18 -12.50
C ASN A 106 20.36 -8.93 -12.49
N VAL A 107 19.84 -8.21 -13.48
CA VAL A 107 18.42 -7.88 -13.60
C VAL A 107 17.55 -9.15 -13.68
N PHE A 108 17.91 -10.08 -14.56
CA PHE A 108 17.18 -11.34 -14.73
C PHE A 108 17.13 -12.12 -13.41
N GLU A 109 18.25 -12.30 -12.77
CA GLU A 109 18.36 -13.06 -11.53
C GLU A 109 17.60 -12.42 -10.36
N ASN A 110 17.59 -11.08 -10.28
CA ASN A 110 16.76 -10.38 -9.30
C ASN A 110 15.27 -10.71 -9.50
N VAL A 111 14.77 -10.66 -10.72
CA VAL A 111 13.36 -10.96 -11.02
C VAL A 111 13.05 -12.44 -10.85
N ALA A 112 13.95 -13.32 -11.29
CA ALA A 112 13.79 -14.78 -11.19
C ALA A 112 13.83 -15.32 -9.74
N PHE A 113 14.38 -14.56 -8.81
CA PHE A 113 14.68 -15.03 -7.47
C PHE A 113 13.48 -15.67 -6.75
N GLY A 114 12.32 -15.01 -6.76
CA GLY A 114 11.11 -15.55 -6.13
C GLY A 114 10.57 -16.82 -6.79
N LEU A 115 10.69 -16.94 -8.11
CA LEU A 115 10.27 -18.13 -8.86
C LEU A 115 11.17 -19.33 -8.55
N ARG A 116 12.48 -19.10 -8.38
CA ARG A 116 13.42 -20.15 -7.95
C ARG A 116 13.11 -20.64 -6.54
N LEU A 117 12.73 -19.76 -5.63
CA LEU A 117 12.28 -20.18 -4.28
C LEU A 117 11.03 -21.05 -4.34
N LYS A 118 10.17 -20.86 -5.35
CA LYS A 118 9.00 -21.73 -5.64
C LYS A 118 9.39 -23.04 -6.35
N LYS A 119 10.70 -23.29 -6.54
CA LYS A 119 11.25 -24.50 -7.18
C LYS A 119 10.76 -24.68 -8.63
N MET A 120 10.47 -23.61 -9.34
CA MET A 120 10.17 -23.64 -10.77
C MET A 120 11.45 -23.97 -11.57
N THR A 121 11.29 -24.61 -12.72
CA THR A 121 12.40 -24.93 -13.64
C THR A 121 12.86 -23.68 -14.39
N GLU A 122 14.11 -23.63 -14.85
CA GLU A 122 14.63 -22.48 -15.62
C GLU A 122 13.87 -22.28 -16.95
N ASP A 123 13.34 -23.35 -17.54
CA ASP A 123 12.51 -23.28 -18.75
C ASP A 123 11.18 -22.59 -18.51
N GLU A 124 10.60 -22.74 -17.31
CA GLU A 124 9.37 -22.03 -16.89
C GLU A 124 9.67 -20.60 -16.43
N ILE A 125 10.81 -20.37 -15.80
CA ILE A 125 11.22 -19.06 -15.25
C ILE A 125 11.52 -18.09 -16.38
N ARG A 126 12.30 -18.51 -17.37
CA ARG A 126 12.82 -17.64 -18.41
C ARG A 126 11.73 -16.87 -19.17
N PRO A 127 10.66 -17.50 -19.72
CA PRO A 127 9.61 -16.75 -20.41
C PRO A 127 8.89 -15.76 -19.49
N LYS A 128 8.58 -16.15 -18.24
CA LYS A 128 7.90 -15.27 -17.26
C LYS A 128 8.72 -14.03 -16.92
N VAL A 129 10.03 -14.20 -16.72
CA VAL A 129 10.92 -13.08 -16.41
C VAL A 129 11.05 -12.13 -17.60
N LEU A 130 11.22 -12.66 -18.81
CA LEU A 130 11.33 -11.84 -20.04
C LEU A 130 10.04 -11.05 -20.30
N GLU A 131 8.87 -11.69 -20.18
CA GLU A 131 7.57 -11.05 -20.29
C GLU A 131 7.40 -9.93 -19.23
N MET A 132 7.77 -10.20 -17.99
CA MET A 132 7.67 -9.21 -16.92
C MET A 132 8.62 -8.03 -17.14
N LEU A 133 9.85 -8.28 -17.62
CA LEU A 133 10.78 -7.21 -17.97
C LEU A 133 10.28 -6.37 -19.15
N GLU A 134 9.63 -6.97 -20.13
CA GLU A 134 8.97 -6.24 -21.22
C GLU A 134 7.81 -5.39 -20.70
N THR A 135 6.98 -5.96 -19.82
CA THR A 135 5.84 -5.26 -19.16
C THR A 135 6.26 -4.01 -18.41
N VAL A 136 7.41 -4.04 -17.71
CA VAL A 136 7.94 -2.86 -17.01
C VAL A 136 8.90 -2.00 -17.85
N GLY A 137 8.97 -2.22 -19.18
CA GLY A 137 9.79 -1.42 -20.10
C GLY A 137 11.31 -1.63 -19.94
N LEU A 138 11.74 -2.81 -19.52
CA LEU A 138 13.16 -3.18 -19.35
C LEU A 138 13.59 -4.34 -20.29
N LYS A 139 12.94 -4.48 -21.45
CA LYS A 139 13.35 -5.45 -22.49
C LYS A 139 14.81 -5.21 -22.91
N GLY A 140 15.63 -6.24 -22.93
CA GLY A 140 17.05 -6.17 -23.31
C GLY A 140 17.99 -5.78 -22.14
N PHE A 141 17.46 -5.67 -20.91
CA PHE A 141 18.26 -5.34 -19.73
C PHE A 141 18.66 -6.56 -18.89
N GLU A 142 18.28 -7.77 -19.29
CA GLU A 142 18.35 -9.00 -18.52
C GLU A 142 19.72 -9.25 -17.91
N ARG A 143 20.79 -8.99 -18.67
CA ARG A 143 22.19 -9.27 -18.29
C ARG A 143 22.87 -8.11 -17.57
N ARG A 144 22.21 -6.94 -17.46
CA ARG A 144 22.85 -5.77 -16.82
C ARG A 144 22.98 -5.97 -15.33
N SER A 145 24.10 -5.46 -14.79
CA SER A 145 24.26 -5.32 -13.34
C SER A 145 23.32 -4.22 -12.81
N ILE A 146 22.85 -4.36 -11.57
CA ILE A 146 22.02 -3.37 -10.88
C ILE A 146 22.71 -2.01 -10.79
N TYR A 147 24.05 -1.98 -10.65
CA TYR A 147 24.84 -0.73 -10.61
C TYR A 147 24.88 0.04 -11.93
N GLN A 148 24.51 -0.58 -13.05
CA GLN A 148 24.45 0.07 -14.37
C GLN A 148 23.08 0.73 -14.64
N LEU A 149 22.16 0.66 -13.68
CA LEU A 149 20.80 1.13 -13.83
C LEU A 149 20.60 2.50 -13.15
N SER A 150 19.79 3.35 -13.77
CA SER A 150 19.27 4.55 -13.12
C SER A 150 18.32 4.18 -11.97
N GLY A 151 18.03 5.13 -11.05
CA GLY A 151 17.10 4.90 -9.95
C GLY A 151 15.72 4.40 -10.40
N GLY A 152 15.16 4.99 -11.44
CA GLY A 152 13.87 4.53 -12.01
C GLY A 152 13.94 3.13 -12.63
N GLN A 153 15.07 2.78 -13.27
CA GLN A 153 15.28 1.42 -13.78
C GLN A 153 15.41 0.41 -12.64
N GLN A 154 16.12 0.74 -11.57
CA GLN A 154 16.20 -0.10 -10.37
C GLN A 154 14.83 -0.31 -9.73
N GLN A 155 14.03 0.73 -9.65
CA GLN A 155 12.64 0.64 -9.17
C GLN A 155 11.81 -0.31 -10.04
N ARG A 156 11.87 -0.19 -11.37
CA ARG A 156 11.17 -1.10 -12.31
C ARG A 156 11.62 -2.56 -12.11
N VAL A 157 12.89 -2.82 -11.84
CA VAL A 157 13.37 -4.17 -11.50
C VAL A 157 12.76 -4.66 -10.19
N ALA A 158 12.66 -3.82 -9.15
CA ALA A 158 12.04 -4.20 -7.88
C ALA A 158 10.53 -4.48 -8.02
N ILE A 159 9.84 -3.69 -8.83
CA ILE A 159 8.43 -3.93 -9.18
C ILE A 159 8.29 -5.24 -9.93
N ALA A 160 9.09 -5.47 -10.99
CA ALA A 160 9.09 -6.71 -11.77
C ALA A 160 9.34 -7.95 -10.89
N ARG A 161 10.33 -7.88 -9.98
CA ARG A 161 10.63 -8.94 -9.02
C ARG A 161 9.44 -9.27 -8.12
N SER A 162 8.67 -8.26 -7.75
CA SER A 162 7.49 -8.45 -6.91
C SER A 162 6.31 -9.00 -7.72
N LEU A 163 6.07 -8.45 -8.92
CA LEU A 163 4.92 -8.78 -9.77
C LEU A 163 5.03 -10.14 -10.46
N VAL A 164 6.24 -10.61 -10.81
CA VAL A 164 6.44 -11.91 -11.48
C VAL A 164 5.90 -13.08 -10.63
N ASN A 165 5.80 -12.90 -9.34
CA ASN A 165 5.21 -13.86 -8.40
C ASN A 165 3.68 -13.90 -8.42
N GLN A 166 3.04 -13.00 -9.16
CA GLN A 166 1.59 -12.83 -9.27
C GLN A 166 0.90 -12.70 -7.90
N PRO A 167 1.30 -11.70 -7.08
CA PRO A 167 0.66 -11.47 -5.79
C PRO A 167 -0.76 -10.93 -6.00
N ARG A 168 -1.67 -11.20 -5.06
CA ARG A 168 -2.99 -10.53 -5.05
C ARG A 168 -2.91 -9.08 -4.53
N VAL A 169 -1.93 -8.79 -3.68
CA VAL A 169 -1.69 -7.45 -3.12
C VAL A 169 -0.22 -7.09 -3.24
N LEU A 170 0.07 -5.91 -3.80
CA LEU A 170 1.39 -5.31 -3.84
C LEU A 170 1.45 -4.14 -2.86
N LEU A 171 2.39 -4.21 -1.93
CA LEU A 171 2.66 -3.18 -0.93
C LEU A 171 3.84 -2.31 -1.39
N LEU A 172 3.67 -1.00 -1.42
CA LEU A 172 4.65 -0.05 -1.96
C LEU A 172 4.97 1.00 -0.88
N ASP A 173 6.16 0.96 -0.29
CA ASP A 173 6.60 1.86 0.78
C ASP A 173 7.43 3.01 0.20
N GLU A 174 6.81 4.18 -0.01
CA GLU A 174 7.41 5.40 -0.60
C GLU A 174 8.26 5.14 -1.86
N PRO A 175 7.77 4.39 -2.85
CA PRO A 175 8.62 3.91 -3.94
C PRO A 175 9.16 5.03 -4.84
N LEU A 176 8.50 6.18 -4.91
CA LEU A 176 8.86 7.29 -5.80
C LEU A 176 9.71 8.37 -5.11
N GLY A 177 9.94 8.28 -3.79
CA GLY A 177 10.57 9.33 -3.00
C GLY A 177 12.02 9.68 -3.40
N ALA A 178 12.74 8.76 -4.04
CA ALA A 178 14.13 8.96 -4.47
C ALA A 178 14.28 9.45 -5.93
N LEU A 179 13.16 9.66 -6.65
CA LEU A 179 13.17 10.05 -8.06
C LEU A 179 13.04 11.58 -8.23
N ASP A 180 13.65 12.10 -9.31
CA ASP A 180 13.38 13.46 -9.76
C ASP A 180 11.93 13.65 -10.24
N LEU A 181 11.46 14.89 -10.31
CA LEU A 181 10.07 15.22 -10.59
C LEU A 181 9.56 14.64 -11.92
N LYS A 182 10.37 14.69 -12.98
CA LYS A 182 9.96 14.19 -14.31
C LYS A 182 9.78 12.67 -14.28
N LEU A 183 10.79 11.98 -13.78
CA LEU A 183 10.77 10.52 -13.69
C LEU A 183 9.67 10.03 -12.73
N ARG A 184 9.42 10.79 -11.65
CA ARG A 184 8.34 10.51 -10.70
C ARG A 184 6.98 10.51 -11.40
N LYS A 185 6.66 11.53 -12.21
CA LYS A 185 5.40 11.62 -12.97
C LYS A 185 5.25 10.49 -13.99
N GLU A 186 6.32 10.12 -14.68
CA GLU A 186 6.32 8.98 -15.59
C GLU A 186 6.02 7.67 -14.84
N MET A 187 6.63 7.48 -13.67
CA MET A 187 6.42 6.28 -12.85
C MET A 187 5.05 6.22 -12.19
N GLN A 188 4.42 7.35 -11.85
CA GLN A 188 3.03 7.38 -11.38
C GLN A 188 2.07 6.78 -12.41
N LEU A 189 2.18 7.25 -13.66
CA LEU A 189 1.36 6.73 -14.77
C LEU A 189 1.61 5.24 -15.00
N GLU A 190 2.86 4.83 -14.93
CA GLU A 190 3.26 3.43 -15.12
C GLU A 190 2.69 2.51 -14.01
N LEU A 191 2.78 2.93 -12.74
CA LEU A 191 2.22 2.17 -11.62
C LEU A 191 0.70 2.01 -11.74
N LYS A 192 -0.02 3.09 -12.12
CA LYS A 192 -1.47 3.02 -12.34
C LYS A 192 -1.82 2.11 -13.51
N ARG A 193 -1.03 2.15 -14.61
CA ARG A 193 -1.18 1.25 -15.75
C ARG A 193 -0.98 -0.21 -15.33
N LEU A 194 0.13 -0.51 -14.66
CA LEU A 194 0.47 -1.85 -14.19
C LEU A 194 -0.61 -2.42 -13.27
N GLN A 195 -1.13 -1.63 -12.32
CA GLN A 195 -2.18 -2.05 -11.41
C GLN A 195 -3.44 -2.47 -12.18
N ARG A 196 -3.86 -1.68 -13.17
CA ARG A 196 -5.04 -1.98 -14.00
C ARG A 196 -4.84 -3.20 -14.89
N GLU A 197 -3.72 -3.26 -15.62
CA GLU A 197 -3.43 -4.36 -16.54
C GLU A 197 -3.29 -5.71 -15.83
N MET A 198 -2.66 -5.72 -14.68
CA MET A 198 -2.46 -6.94 -13.89
C MET A 198 -3.66 -7.28 -12.98
N ASN A 199 -4.61 -6.34 -12.85
CA ASN A 199 -5.85 -6.54 -12.09
C ASN A 199 -5.58 -6.98 -10.63
N ILE A 200 -4.63 -6.32 -9.96
CA ILE A 200 -4.22 -6.59 -8.57
C ILE A 200 -4.44 -5.37 -7.67
N THR A 201 -4.47 -5.61 -6.37
CA THR A 201 -4.61 -4.54 -5.36
C THR A 201 -3.26 -3.90 -5.06
N PHE A 202 -3.18 -2.57 -5.08
CA PHE A 202 -2.01 -1.81 -4.63
C PHE A 202 -2.32 -1.12 -3.31
N VAL A 203 -1.39 -1.27 -2.35
CA VAL A 203 -1.37 -0.47 -1.12
C VAL A 203 -0.11 0.39 -1.16
N TYR A 204 -0.30 1.68 -1.31
CA TYR A 204 0.74 2.66 -1.57
C TYR A 204 0.94 3.58 -0.38
N VAL A 205 2.16 3.80 0.05
CA VAL A 205 2.50 4.74 1.11
C VAL A 205 3.22 5.94 0.50
N THR A 206 2.75 7.13 0.81
CA THR A 206 3.40 8.39 0.44
C THR A 206 3.13 9.50 1.45
N HIS A 207 3.92 10.55 1.40
CA HIS A 207 3.65 11.84 2.03
C HIS A 207 3.33 12.94 1.00
N ASP A 208 3.35 12.59 -0.29
CA ASP A 208 3.06 13.48 -1.40
C ASP A 208 1.56 13.46 -1.73
N GLN A 209 0.93 14.62 -1.66
CA GLN A 209 -0.51 14.79 -1.88
C GLN A 209 -0.86 14.60 -3.37
N GLU A 210 0.00 15.11 -4.29
CA GLU A 210 -0.23 14.96 -5.73
C GLU A 210 -0.26 13.49 -6.12
N GLU A 211 0.66 12.67 -5.58
CA GLU A 211 0.65 11.22 -5.79
C GLU A 211 -0.65 10.59 -5.32
N ALA A 212 -1.06 10.89 -4.08
CA ALA A 212 -2.26 10.30 -3.49
C ALA A 212 -3.53 10.67 -4.28
N LEU A 213 -3.68 11.94 -4.65
CA LEU A 213 -4.89 12.43 -5.31
C LEU A 213 -4.98 12.00 -6.79
N THR A 214 -3.84 11.75 -7.47
CA THR A 214 -3.83 11.40 -8.90
C THR A 214 -3.88 9.89 -9.16
N MET A 215 -3.32 9.09 -8.27
CA MET A 215 -3.16 7.65 -8.51
C MET A 215 -4.24 6.79 -7.86
N SER A 216 -4.84 7.25 -6.75
CA SER A 216 -5.66 6.39 -5.89
C SER A 216 -7.11 6.25 -6.37
N ASP A 217 -7.71 5.12 -6.03
CA ASP A 217 -9.15 4.96 -6.00
C ASP A 217 -9.67 5.35 -4.61
N THR A 218 -8.92 5.00 -3.54
CA THR A 218 -9.18 5.39 -2.15
C THR A 218 -7.95 5.96 -1.49
N VAL A 219 -8.11 7.08 -0.79
CA VAL A 219 -7.08 7.72 0.04
C VAL A 219 -7.44 7.54 1.51
N VAL A 220 -6.48 7.07 2.30
CA VAL A 220 -6.54 6.93 3.75
C VAL A 220 -5.63 7.99 4.37
N VAL A 221 -6.20 9.07 4.87
CA VAL A 221 -5.43 10.15 5.53
C VAL A 221 -5.16 9.76 6.97
N MET A 222 -3.89 9.75 7.36
CA MET A 222 -3.43 9.32 8.68
C MET A 222 -2.72 10.44 9.44
N SER A 223 -2.94 10.49 10.76
CA SER A 223 -2.20 11.37 11.68
C SER A 223 -2.22 10.79 13.09
N GLY A 224 -1.07 10.87 13.80
CA GLY A 224 -0.97 10.44 15.18
C GLY A 224 -1.37 8.98 15.42
N GLY A 225 -1.04 8.08 14.49
CA GLY A 225 -1.37 6.64 14.60
C GLY A 225 -2.83 6.29 14.36
N LYS A 226 -3.63 7.24 13.87
CA LYS A 226 -5.07 7.08 13.61
C LYS A 226 -5.44 7.49 12.19
N ILE A 227 -6.52 6.92 11.68
CA ILE A 227 -7.14 7.36 10.44
C ILE A 227 -7.97 8.60 10.72
N GLN A 228 -7.74 9.66 9.95
CA GLN A 228 -8.47 10.92 10.02
C GLN A 228 -9.65 10.95 9.06
N GLN A 229 -9.45 10.41 7.84
CA GLN A 229 -10.49 10.29 6.83
C GLN A 229 -10.14 9.18 5.84
N ILE A 230 -11.15 8.50 5.32
CA ILE A 230 -11.09 7.59 4.18
C ILE A 230 -12.10 8.08 3.16
N GLY A 231 -11.73 8.11 1.89
CA GLY A 231 -12.63 8.48 0.79
C GLY A 231 -11.92 8.49 -0.55
N SER A 232 -12.68 8.78 -1.60
CA SER A 232 -12.10 9.04 -2.91
C SER A 232 -11.22 10.30 -2.89
N PRO A 233 -10.30 10.48 -3.85
CA PRO A 233 -9.54 11.73 -3.98
C PRO A 233 -10.42 12.99 -3.97
N GLN A 234 -11.59 12.94 -4.62
CA GLN A 234 -12.55 14.04 -4.64
C GLN A 234 -13.14 14.30 -3.26
N ASP A 235 -13.54 13.27 -2.51
CA ASP A 235 -14.11 13.44 -1.16
C ASP A 235 -13.06 14.03 -0.20
N ILE A 236 -11.81 13.57 -0.29
CA ILE A 236 -10.72 14.06 0.56
C ILE A 236 -10.41 15.53 0.28
N TYR A 237 -10.45 15.95 -0.99
CA TYR A 237 -10.16 17.32 -1.41
C TYR A 237 -11.32 18.27 -1.17
N ASN A 238 -12.55 17.88 -1.55
CA ASN A 238 -13.72 18.77 -1.53
C ASN A 238 -14.47 18.77 -0.19
N GLU A 239 -14.42 17.65 0.56
CA GLU A 239 -15.21 17.44 1.78
C GLU A 239 -14.32 16.96 2.95
N PRO A 240 -13.29 17.75 3.36
CA PRO A 240 -12.44 17.37 4.47
C PRO A 240 -13.23 17.28 5.77
N LYS A 241 -13.13 16.13 6.47
CA LYS A 241 -13.90 15.83 7.70
C LYS A 241 -13.47 16.63 8.92
N ASN A 242 -12.27 17.18 8.91
CA ASN A 242 -11.75 17.97 10.04
C ASN A 242 -10.69 18.98 9.56
N ALA A 243 -10.34 19.92 10.45
CA ALA A 243 -9.37 20.96 10.17
C ALA A 243 -7.96 20.43 9.81
N PHE A 244 -7.58 19.27 10.37
CA PHE A 244 -6.29 18.64 10.02
C PHE A 244 -6.29 18.23 8.55
N VAL A 245 -7.31 17.51 8.07
CA VAL A 245 -7.40 17.07 6.67
C VAL A 245 -7.43 18.26 5.73
N ALA A 246 -8.26 19.28 6.05
CA ALA A 246 -8.35 20.50 5.25
C ALA A 246 -6.99 21.21 5.09
N ARG A 247 -6.24 21.38 6.19
CA ARG A 247 -4.90 22.01 6.17
C ARG A 247 -3.83 21.14 5.51
N PHE A 248 -3.99 19.82 5.62
CA PHE A 248 -2.99 18.89 5.13
C PHE A 248 -3.12 18.63 3.62
N ILE A 249 -4.34 18.71 3.04
CA ILE A 249 -4.59 18.39 1.63
C ILE A 249 -4.46 19.60 0.70
N GLY A 250 -4.54 20.80 1.21
CA GLY A 250 -4.45 22.00 0.36
C GLY A 250 -4.20 23.27 1.17
N ASP A 251 -4.04 24.36 0.46
CA ASP A 251 -3.93 25.69 1.04
C ASP A 251 -5.33 26.14 1.51
N SER A 252 -5.61 25.95 2.81
CA SER A 252 -6.90 26.26 3.40
C SER A 252 -6.79 27.40 4.40
N ASN A 253 -7.64 28.41 4.27
CA ASN A 253 -7.87 29.41 5.31
C ASN A 253 -8.96 28.90 6.26
N ILE A 254 -8.57 28.50 7.46
CA ILE A 254 -9.48 28.01 8.49
C ILE A 254 -9.63 29.13 9.54
N VAL A 255 -10.87 29.59 9.71
CA VAL A 255 -11.25 30.64 10.66
C VAL A 255 -12.23 30.02 11.65
N ASP A 256 -11.98 30.24 12.94
CA ASP A 256 -12.90 29.83 13.99
C ASP A 256 -14.07 30.82 14.03
N GLY A 257 -15.29 30.28 14.05
CA GLY A 257 -16.50 31.09 14.09
C GLY A 257 -17.64 30.34 14.74
N VAL A 258 -18.63 31.08 15.25
CA VAL A 258 -19.85 30.53 15.83
C VAL A 258 -21.01 30.78 14.86
N MET A 259 -21.65 29.72 14.42
CA MET A 259 -22.86 29.84 13.59
C MET A 259 -24.01 30.37 14.45
N LEU A 260 -24.49 31.57 14.17
CA LEU A 260 -25.59 32.20 14.91
C LEU A 260 -26.98 31.77 14.36
N ARG A 261 -27.04 31.57 13.06
CA ARG A 261 -28.21 31.05 12.31
C ARG A 261 -27.76 30.64 10.91
N ASP A 262 -28.61 29.97 10.16
CA ASP A 262 -28.31 29.58 8.79
C ASP A 262 -27.76 30.76 7.98
N PHE A 263 -26.59 30.55 7.36
CA PHE A 263 -25.82 31.54 6.55
C PHE A 263 -25.19 32.71 7.30
N PHE A 264 -25.22 32.74 8.66
CA PHE A 264 -24.59 33.78 9.48
C PHE A 264 -23.59 33.16 10.45
N VAL A 265 -22.31 33.51 10.29
CA VAL A 265 -21.22 33.10 11.16
C VAL A 265 -20.60 34.34 11.81
N ASN A 266 -20.33 34.28 13.09
CA ASN A 266 -19.54 35.28 13.82
C ASN A 266 -18.10 34.77 13.94
N PHE A 267 -17.14 35.55 13.46
CA PHE A 267 -15.70 35.26 13.50
C PHE A 267 -15.03 35.90 14.70
#